data_20bece2389be955004aa5287902f586c
#
_entry.id   20bece2389be955004aa5287902f586c
#
_cell.length_a   1.000
_cell.length_b   1.000
_cell.length_c   1.000
_cell.angle_alpha   90.00
_cell.angle_beta   90.00
_cell.angle_gamma   90.00
#
_symmetry.space_group_name_H-M   'P 1'
#
loop_
_entity.id
_entity.type
_entity.pdbx_description
1 polymer ?
#
loop_
_entity_poly.entity_id
_entity_poly.type
_entity_poly.pdbx_seq_one_letter_code
_entity_poly.pdbx_strand_id
1 'polypeptide(L)'
;ETAPGADDAAQASSEGATDDMSAFEEQIEDSDLAKALERIASVEDQLARTNAELYNQGQEYANYVRRSKEAIPGHKTAGQDEVIESLISVLDDIAAARAHGDLEDGPFASIANKLEDTLKTRFELERYGAEGDDFDPALHDALMATTSADVDHPVIGQVLTSGYRRGERVVRAAKVLVNNPE
;
A
#
# COMPACT_ATOMS: atom_id res chain seq x y z
N GLU A 1 -83.96 72.04 13.08
CA GLU A 1 -83.77 70.91 12.21
C GLU A 1 -82.28 70.60 12.19
N THR A 2 -81.89 69.64 13.08
CA THR A 2 -80.53 69.23 13.33
C THR A 2 -80.21 68.05 12.44
N ALA A 3 -79.16 68.14 11.66
CA ALA A 3 -78.59 67.06 10.92
C ALA A 3 -77.65 66.21 11.83
N PRO A 4 -77.74 64.92 11.85
CA PRO A 4 -76.82 64.01 12.54
C PRO A 4 -75.71 63.52 11.67
N GLY A 5 -74.50 63.31 12.21
CA GLY A 5 -73.65 62.22 11.75
C GLY A 5 -72.41 62.60 10.97
N ALA A 6 -71.43 63.23 11.57
CA ALA A 6 -70.09 63.32 11.05
C ALA A 6 -69.02 62.52 11.85
N ASP A 7 -69.40 62.04 13.06
CA ASP A 7 -68.44 61.31 13.94
C ASP A 7 -68.41 59.76 13.79
N ASP A 8 -69.49 59.19 13.29
CA ASP A 8 -69.56 57.71 13.17
C ASP A 8 -68.86 57.14 11.95
N ALA A 9 -68.62 57.93 10.93
CA ALA A 9 -67.91 57.47 9.70
C ALA A 9 -66.37 57.51 9.87
N ALA A 10 -65.84 58.31 10.82
CA ALA A 10 -64.40 58.38 11.07
C ALA A 10 -63.86 57.24 11.99
N GLN A 11 -64.74 56.73 12.86
CA GLN A 11 -64.37 55.58 13.73
C GLN A 11 -64.41 54.25 12.97
N ALA A 12 -65.35 53.98 12.12
CA ALA A 12 -65.42 52.74 11.31
C ALA A 12 -64.27 52.64 10.29
N SER A 13 -63.71 53.71 9.79
CA SER A 13 -62.57 53.69 8.88
C SER A 13 -61.21 53.51 9.57
N SER A 14 -61.10 53.83 10.86
CA SER A 14 -59.87 53.65 11.64
C SER A 14 -59.73 52.21 12.19
N GLU A 15 -60.86 51.57 12.58
CA GLU A 15 -60.86 50.18 13.04
C GLU A 15 -60.59 49.21 11.88
N GLY A 16 -61.11 49.38 10.67
CA GLY A 16 -60.81 48.56 9.53
C GLY A 16 -59.35 48.69 9.04
N ALA A 17 -58.72 49.86 9.17
CA ALA A 17 -57.33 50.07 8.77
C ALA A 17 -56.32 49.45 9.78
N THR A 18 -56.68 49.42 11.08
CA THR A 18 -55.84 48.78 12.11
C THR A 18 -55.95 47.23 12.06
N ASP A 19 -57.12 46.70 11.75
CA ASP A 19 -57.32 45.25 11.60
C ASP A 19 -56.62 44.72 10.33
N ASP A 20 -56.60 45.46 9.24
CA ASP A 20 -55.91 45.12 7.98
C ASP A 20 -54.37 45.21 8.15
N MET A 21 -53.86 46.14 8.96
CA MET A 21 -52.43 46.27 9.27
C MET A 21 -51.97 45.12 10.21
N SER A 22 -52.75 44.72 11.18
CA SER A 22 -52.39 43.59 12.07
C SER A 22 -52.41 42.25 11.34
N ALA A 23 -53.38 42.02 10.44
CA ALA A 23 -53.40 40.82 9.59
C ALA A 23 -52.21 40.79 8.64
N PHE A 24 -51.74 41.96 8.12
CA PHE A 24 -50.57 42.07 7.28
C PHE A 24 -49.26 41.82 8.04
N GLU A 25 -49.16 42.33 9.27
CA GLU A 25 -48.02 42.05 10.17
C GLU A 25 -47.95 40.57 10.52
N GLU A 26 -49.06 39.92 10.88
CA GLU A 26 -49.14 38.47 11.15
C GLU A 26 -48.76 37.63 9.96
N GLN A 27 -49.16 38.01 8.74
CA GLN A 27 -48.80 37.36 7.47
C GLN A 27 -47.31 37.49 7.14
N ILE A 28 -46.66 38.63 7.50
CA ILE A 28 -45.22 38.82 7.33
C ILE A 28 -44.44 37.92 8.35
N GLU A 29 -44.88 37.94 9.61
CA GLU A 29 -44.27 37.11 10.66
C GLU A 29 -44.36 35.59 10.35
N ASP A 30 -45.49 35.12 9.87
CA ASP A 30 -45.68 33.74 9.41
C ASP A 30 -44.81 33.38 8.18
N SER A 31 -44.66 34.32 7.25
CA SER A 31 -43.79 34.14 6.10
C SER A 31 -42.33 34.06 6.47
N ASP A 32 -41.87 34.89 7.42
CA ASP A 32 -40.48 34.90 7.86
C ASP A 32 -40.16 33.72 8.76
N LEU A 33 -41.14 33.28 9.57
CA LEU A 33 -41.06 32.03 10.34
C LEU A 33 -40.94 30.82 9.40
N ALA A 34 -41.78 30.74 8.35
CA ALA A 34 -41.70 29.68 7.37
C ALA A 34 -40.35 29.62 6.65
N LYS A 35 -39.81 30.77 6.26
CA LYS A 35 -38.45 30.86 5.64
C LYS A 35 -37.36 30.46 6.62
N ALA A 36 -37.47 30.83 7.89
CA ALA A 36 -36.53 30.44 8.92
C ALA A 36 -36.53 28.91 9.16
N LEU A 37 -37.73 28.33 9.23
CA LEU A 37 -37.85 26.87 9.36
C LEU A 37 -37.28 26.10 8.17
N GLU A 38 -37.53 26.56 6.94
CA GLU A 38 -36.94 25.98 5.75
C GLU A 38 -35.42 26.06 5.76
N ARG A 39 -34.88 27.21 6.20
CA ARG A 39 -33.45 27.40 6.33
C ARG A 39 -32.84 26.49 7.40
N ILE A 40 -33.49 26.33 8.55
CA ILE A 40 -33.10 25.39 9.59
C ILE A 40 -33.04 23.97 9.04
N ALA A 41 -34.13 23.51 8.39
CA ALA A 41 -34.16 22.17 7.78
C ALA A 41 -33.04 21.94 6.75
N SER A 42 -32.77 22.96 5.92
CA SER A 42 -31.66 22.91 4.94
C SER A 42 -30.29 22.81 5.64
N VAL A 43 -30.06 23.58 6.70
CA VAL A 43 -28.78 23.55 7.45
C VAL A 43 -28.63 22.25 8.20
N GLU A 44 -29.70 21.71 8.77
CA GLU A 44 -29.67 20.40 9.45
C GLU A 44 -29.33 19.27 8.47
N ASP A 45 -29.90 19.29 7.28
CA ASP A 45 -29.59 18.32 6.21
C ASP A 45 -28.11 18.44 5.75
N GLN A 46 -27.63 19.68 5.56
CA GLN A 46 -26.23 19.93 5.26
C GLN A 46 -25.30 19.42 6.38
N LEU A 47 -25.65 19.69 7.63
CA LEU A 47 -24.89 19.22 8.79
C LEU A 47 -24.84 17.70 8.86
N ALA A 48 -25.98 17.02 8.61
CA ALA A 48 -26.04 15.58 8.59
C ALA A 48 -25.16 14.98 7.49
N ARG A 49 -25.18 15.56 6.28
CA ARG A 49 -24.30 15.14 5.16
C ARG A 49 -22.83 15.35 5.50
N THR A 50 -22.47 16.52 5.98
CA THR A 50 -21.07 16.84 6.35
C THR A 50 -20.55 15.94 7.46
N ASN A 51 -21.39 15.61 8.44
CA ASN A 51 -21.02 14.67 9.50
C ASN A 51 -20.80 13.25 8.96
N ALA A 52 -21.63 12.80 8.01
CA ALA A 52 -21.47 11.52 7.34
C ALA A 52 -20.17 11.47 6.51
N GLU A 53 -19.87 12.53 5.76
CA GLU A 53 -18.63 12.68 5.01
C GLU A 53 -17.40 12.66 5.92
N LEU A 54 -17.45 13.42 7.03
CA LEU A 54 -16.36 13.44 8.03
C LEU A 54 -16.12 12.06 8.64
N TYR A 55 -17.20 11.33 8.97
CA TYR A 55 -17.10 9.98 9.48
C TYR A 55 -16.46 9.04 8.45
N ASN A 56 -16.89 9.08 7.20
CA ASN A 56 -16.33 8.28 6.12
C ASN A 56 -14.85 8.60 5.89
N GLN A 57 -14.49 9.88 5.84
CA GLN A 57 -13.11 10.32 5.71
C GLN A 57 -12.23 9.84 6.87
N GLY A 58 -12.77 9.88 8.11
CA GLY A 58 -12.11 9.33 9.28
C GLY A 58 -11.82 7.83 9.16
N GLN A 59 -12.79 7.05 8.64
CA GLN A 59 -12.62 5.61 8.38
C GLN A 59 -11.59 5.35 7.27
N GLU A 60 -11.64 6.10 6.18
CA GLU A 60 -10.68 5.98 5.09
C GLU A 60 -9.25 6.30 5.56
N TYR A 61 -9.09 7.35 6.34
CA TYR A 61 -7.79 7.72 6.92
C TYR A 61 -7.27 6.65 7.88
N ALA A 62 -8.11 6.12 8.76
CA ALA A 62 -7.73 5.02 9.67
C ALA A 62 -7.29 3.77 8.89
N ASN A 63 -8.02 3.41 7.84
CA ASN A 63 -7.66 2.30 6.96
C ASN A 63 -6.36 2.55 6.19
N TYR A 64 -6.14 3.77 5.71
CA TYR A 64 -4.90 4.17 5.06
C TYR A 64 -3.70 4.04 6.01
N VAL A 65 -3.81 4.59 7.22
CA VAL A 65 -2.75 4.51 8.24
C VAL A 65 -2.42 3.06 8.60
N ARG A 66 -3.45 2.23 8.77
CA ARG A 66 -3.25 0.79 9.06
C ARG A 66 -2.48 0.11 7.93
N ARG A 67 -2.95 0.21 6.67
CA ARG A 67 -2.29 -0.37 5.50
C ARG A 67 -0.87 0.16 5.30
N SER A 68 -0.67 1.46 5.51
CA SER A 68 0.66 2.08 5.43
C SER A 68 1.62 1.49 6.45
N LYS A 69 1.19 1.32 7.71
CA LYS A 69 2.01 0.68 8.75
C LYS A 69 2.32 -0.79 8.46
N GLU A 70 1.35 -1.54 7.95
CA GLU A 70 1.52 -2.93 7.54
C GLU A 70 2.48 -3.08 6.36
N ALA A 71 2.56 -2.10 5.47
CA ALA A 71 3.45 -2.10 4.31
C ALA A 71 4.93 -1.77 4.65
N ILE A 72 5.20 -1.06 5.76
CA ILE A 72 6.56 -0.64 6.14
C ILE A 72 7.57 -1.81 6.18
N PRO A 73 7.29 -2.96 6.83
CA PRO A 73 8.22 -4.08 6.82
C PRO A 73 8.55 -4.57 5.42
N GLY A 74 7.53 -4.64 4.55
CA GLY A 74 7.70 -5.05 3.15
C GLY A 74 8.59 -4.09 2.36
N HIS A 75 8.41 -2.78 2.52
CA HIS A 75 9.27 -1.79 1.88
C HIS A 75 10.73 -1.87 2.36
N LYS A 76 10.92 -2.09 3.67
CA LYS A 76 12.26 -2.30 4.23
C LYS A 76 12.93 -3.54 3.64
N THR A 77 12.20 -4.64 3.54
CA THR A 77 12.71 -5.90 2.96
C THR A 77 13.04 -5.71 1.49
N ALA A 78 12.16 -5.07 0.71
CA ALA A 78 12.40 -4.79 -0.71
C ALA A 78 13.65 -3.93 -0.93
N GLY A 79 13.86 -2.87 -0.13
CA GLY A 79 15.07 -2.07 -0.21
C GLY A 79 16.34 -2.84 0.17
N GLN A 80 16.27 -3.77 1.11
CA GLN A 80 17.38 -4.65 1.43
C GLN A 80 17.70 -5.62 0.28
N ASP A 81 16.67 -6.18 -0.36
CA ASP A 81 16.83 -7.10 -1.49
C ASP A 81 17.50 -6.39 -2.68
N GLU A 82 17.12 -5.15 -2.99
CA GLU A 82 17.74 -4.35 -4.05
C GLU A 82 19.25 -4.15 -3.83
N VAL A 83 19.65 -3.87 -2.58
CA VAL A 83 21.07 -3.77 -2.24
C VAL A 83 21.77 -5.12 -2.38
N ILE A 84 21.15 -6.21 -1.91
CA ILE A 84 21.70 -7.55 -2.02
C ILE A 84 21.86 -7.94 -3.50
N GLU A 85 20.86 -7.72 -4.34
CA GLU A 85 20.91 -7.98 -5.77
C GLU A 85 22.09 -7.27 -6.44
N SER A 86 22.36 -6.02 -6.06
CA SER A 86 23.52 -5.28 -6.59
C SER A 86 24.87 -5.83 -6.12
N LEU A 87 24.90 -6.50 -4.94
CA LEU A 87 26.11 -7.13 -4.42
C LEU A 87 26.37 -8.53 -4.98
N ILE A 88 25.38 -9.16 -5.60
CA ILE A 88 25.52 -10.52 -6.14
C ILE A 88 26.66 -10.62 -7.16
N SER A 89 26.86 -9.60 -7.99
CA SER A 89 27.98 -9.57 -8.95
C SER A 89 29.33 -9.64 -8.25
N VAL A 90 29.48 -8.95 -7.12
CA VAL A 90 30.70 -8.98 -6.30
C VAL A 90 30.89 -10.36 -5.67
N LEU A 91 29.81 -11.01 -5.23
CA LEU A 91 29.88 -12.37 -4.68
C LEU A 91 30.26 -13.39 -5.77
N ASP A 92 29.81 -13.18 -7.02
CA ASP A 92 30.21 -14.01 -8.14
C ASP A 92 31.71 -13.84 -8.46
N ASP A 93 32.23 -12.60 -8.44
CA ASP A 93 33.65 -12.32 -8.62
C ASP A 93 34.51 -12.96 -7.51
N ILE A 94 34.05 -12.90 -6.26
CA ILE A 94 34.69 -13.58 -5.12
C ILE A 94 34.71 -15.10 -5.36
N ALA A 95 33.60 -15.67 -5.83
CA ALA A 95 33.51 -17.10 -6.08
C ALA A 95 34.44 -17.52 -7.24
N ALA A 96 34.53 -16.70 -8.32
CA ALA A 96 35.43 -16.93 -9.43
C ALA A 96 36.91 -16.86 -9.01
N ALA A 97 37.28 -15.81 -8.25
CA ALA A 97 38.63 -15.67 -7.72
C ALA A 97 39.04 -16.86 -6.82
N ARG A 98 38.10 -17.37 -6.03
CA ARG A 98 38.31 -18.57 -5.20
C ARG A 98 38.53 -19.83 -6.06
N ALA A 99 37.74 -19.99 -7.11
CA ALA A 99 37.87 -21.11 -8.06
C ALA A 99 39.21 -21.10 -8.83
N HIS A 100 39.79 -19.90 -9.05
CA HIS A 100 41.11 -19.75 -9.65
C HIS A 100 42.29 -19.83 -8.67
N GLY A 101 42.01 -19.95 -7.36
CA GLY A 101 43.07 -20.03 -6.33
C GLY A 101 43.62 -18.67 -5.87
N ASP A 102 43.06 -17.55 -6.36
CA ASP A 102 43.53 -16.20 -6.03
C ASP A 102 43.09 -15.74 -4.62
N LEU A 103 42.18 -16.47 -3.98
CA LEU A 103 41.57 -16.15 -2.67
C LEU A 103 41.65 -17.34 -1.67
N GLU A 104 42.74 -18.11 -1.73
CA GLU A 104 42.93 -19.23 -0.78
C GLU A 104 43.31 -18.71 0.60
N ASP A 105 44.25 -17.72 0.66
CA ASP A 105 44.81 -17.18 1.89
C ASP A 105 44.98 -15.64 1.82
N GLY A 106 45.18 -15.05 3.03
CA GLY A 106 45.54 -13.66 3.16
C GLY A 106 44.40 -12.69 3.53
N PRO A 107 44.68 -11.37 3.56
CA PRO A 107 43.73 -10.38 4.06
C PRO A 107 42.50 -10.27 3.18
N PHE A 108 42.61 -10.44 1.87
CA PHE A 108 41.46 -10.38 0.95
C PHE A 108 40.51 -11.58 1.13
N ALA A 109 41.04 -12.78 1.33
CA ALA A 109 40.22 -13.95 1.67
C ALA A 109 39.44 -13.74 2.98
N SER A 110 40.09 -13.15 4.00
CA SER A 110 39.42 -12.82 5.26
C SER A 110 38.30 -11.79 5.10
N ILE A 111 38.49 -10.76 4.24
CA ILE A 111 37.46 -9.76 3.95
C ILE A 111 36.28 -10.39 3.21
N ALA A 112 36.55 -11.23 2.19
CA ALA A 112 35.53 -11.93 1.43
C ALA A 112 34.69 -12.84 2.35
N ASN A 113 35.33 -13.65 3.18
CA ASN A 113 34.65 -14.51 4.14
C ASN A 113 33.77 -13.70 5.12
N LYS A 114 34.32 -12.58 5.64
CA LYS A 114 33.56 -11.71 6.54
C LYS A 114 32.34 -11.08 5.86
N LEU A 115 32.44 -10.71 4.58
CA LEU A 115 31.31 -10.20 3.80
C LEU A 115 30.22 -11.27 3.66
N GLU A 116 30.60 -12.49 3.21
CA GLU A 116 29.67 -13.62 3.07
C GLU A 116 29.01 -13.99 4.41
N ASP A 117 29.77 -14.08 5.50
CA ASP A 117 29.26 -14.35 6.83
C ASP A 117 28.30 -13.27 7.33
N THR A 118 28.60 -12.00 7.04
CA THR A 118 27.73 -10.88 7.40
C THR A 118 26.40 -10.95 6.64
N LEU A 119 26.45 -11.23 5.34
CA LEU A 119 25.25 -11.37 4.51
C LEU A 119 24.42 -12.58 4.96
N LYS A 120 25.05 -13.70 5.26
CA LYS A 120 24.40 -14.89 5.80
C LYS A 120 23.74 -14.65 7.15
N THR A 121 24.49 -14.05 8.09
CA THR A 121 24.01 -13.92 9.49
C THR A 121 22.96 -12.80 9.64
N ARG A 122 23.11 -11.68 8.92
CA ARG A 122 22.23 -10.50 9.08
C ARG A 122 21.04 -10.49 8.15
N PHE A 123 21.22 -11.08 6.96
CA PHE A 123 20.22 -11.01 5.90
C PHE A 123 19.70 -12.39 5.47
N GLU A 124 20.20 -13.46 6.10
CA GLU A 124 19.82 -14.84 5.77
C GLU A 124 20.08 -15.18 4.30
N LEU A 125 21.11 -14.52 3.71
CA LEU A 125 21.48 -14.78 2.33
C LEU A 125 22.29 -16.06 2.23
N GLU A 126 21.78 -17.01 1.48
CA GLU A 126 22.44 -18.30 1.25
C GLU A 126 22.69 -18.50 -0.23
N ARG A 127 23.88 -18.97 -0.55
CA ARG A 127 24.22 -19.48 -1.88
C ARG A 127 23.75 -20.91 -2.01
N TYR A 128 23.17 -21.27 -3.13
CA TYR A 128 22.70 -22.62 -3.41
C TYR A 128 22.96 -23.04 -4.86
N GLY A 129 22.69 -24.30 -5.13
CA GLY A 129 22.96 -24.97 -6.39
C GLY A 129 24.40 -25.52 -6.40
N ALA A 130 24.56 -26.79 -6.12
CA ALA A 130 25.79 -27.52 -6.26
C ALA A 130 25.61 -28.64 -7.29
N GLU A 131 26.71 -29.10 -7.88
CA GLU A 131 26.68 -30.29 -8.76
C GLU A 131 26.26 -31.51 -7.97
N GLY A 132 25.29 -32.24 -8.50
CA GLY A 132 24.70 -33.42 -7.84
C GLY A 132 23.46 -33.11 -6.99
N ASP A 133 23.11 -31.84 -6.78
CA ASP A 133 21.84 -31.50 -6.12
C ASP A 133 20.64 -31.83 -7.01
N ASP A 134 19.50 -32.11 -6.37
CA ASP A 134 18.23 -32.32 -7.07
C ASP A 134 17.81 -31.07 -7.85
N PHE A 135 17.37 -31.25 -9.06
CA PHE A 135 16.86 -30.14 -9.86
C PHE A 135 15.45 -29.75 -9.40
N ASP A 136 15.30 -28.52 -8.96
CA ASP A 136 14.00 -27.91 -8.63
C ASP A 136 13.71 -26.72 -9.54
N PRO A 137 12.67 -26.78 -10.40
CA PRO A 137 12.30 -25.66 -11.28
C PRO A 137 11.96 -24.36 -10.57
N ALA A 138 11.62 -24.39 -9.27
CA ALA A 138 11.35 -23.19 -8.48
C ALA A 138 12.63 -22.44 -8.06
N LEU A 139 13.77 -23.15 -8.02
CA LEU A 139 15.06 -22.65 -7.56
C LEU A 139 16.08 -22.48 -8.70
N HIS A 140 15.97 -23.31 -9.73
CA HIS A 140 16.98 -23.48 -10.76
C HIS A 140 16.44 -23.11 -12.14
N ASP A 141 17.24 -22.40 -12.92
CA ASP A 141 17.02 -22.07 -14.33
C ASP A 141 17.87 -23.02 -15.20
N ALA A 142 17.24 -24.02 -15.80
CA ALA A 142 17.91 -25.00 -16.65
C ALA A 142 18.18 -24.39 -18.04
N LEU A 143 19.45 -24.10 -18.33
CA LEU A 143 19.86 -23.59 -19.66
C LEU A 143 20.03 -24.71 -20.69
N MET A 144 20.45 -25.88 -20.27
CA MET A 144 20.58 -27.08 -21.09
C MET A 144 20.20 -28.30 -20.27
N ALA A 145 19.69 -29.33 -20.97
CA ALA A 145 19.42 -30.64 -20.42
C ALA A 145 20.16 -31.70 -21.24
N THR A 146 20.83 -32.61 -20.55
CA THR A 146 21.52 -33.76 -21.12
C THR A 146 20.92 -35.02 -20.53
N THR A 147 21.05 -36.14 -21.23
CA THR A 147 20.62 -37.47 -20.76
C THR A 147 21.84 -38.20 -20.22
N SER A 148 21.73 -38.83 -19.06
CA SER A 148 22.78 -39.61 -18.43
C SER A 148 22.20 -40.88 -17.82
N ALA A 149 22.85 -42.02 -18.09
CA ALA A 149 22.49 -43.30 -17.46
C ALA A 149 22.91 -43.39 -15.98
N ASP A 150 23.69 -42.43 -15.49
CA ASP A 150 24.20 -42.42 -14.11
C ASP A 150 23.23 -41.82 -13.08
N VAL A 151 22.08 -41.30 -13.54
CA VAL A 151 21.11 -40.64 -12.67
C VAL A 151 19.72 -41.28 -12.85
N ASP A 152 18.97 -41.39 -11.77
CA ASP A 152 17.62 -41.96 -11.70
C ASP A 152 16.52 -40.86 -11.61
N HIS A 153 16.91 -39.60 -11.39
CA HIS A 153 16.06 -38.44 -11.40
C HIS A 153 16.84 -37.21 -11.91
N PRO A 154 16.16 -36.08 -12.26
CA PRO A 154 16.84 -34.89 -12.72
C PRO A 154 17.74 -34.31 -11.68
N VAL A 155 19.05 -34.18 -11.96
CA VAL A 155 20.05 -33.59 -11.06
C VAL A 155 20.83 -32.50 -11.77
N ILE A 156 21.44 -31.61 -10.98
CA ILE A 156 22.34 -30.55 -11.46
C ILE A 156 23.65 -31.22 -11.95
N GLY A 157 23.89 -31.22 -13.24
CA GLY A 157 25.13 -31.73 -13.82
C GLY A 157 26.26 -30.70 -13.73
N GLN A 158 25.95 -29.40 -13.90
CA GLN A 158 26.93 -28.32 -13.76
C GLN A 158 26.24 -27.04 -13.37
N VAL A 159 26.89 -26.24 -12.53
CA VAL A 159 26.43 -24.90 -12.13
C VAL A 159 27.20 -23.85 -12.94
N LEU A 160 26.49 -23.11 -13.78
CA LEU A 160 27.05 -22.01 -14.55
C LEU A 160 27.07 -20.71 -13.77
N THR A 161 26.01 -20.47 -12.99
CA THR A 161 25.89 -19.31 -12.12
C THR A 161 25.16 -19.74 -10.86
N SER A 162 25.75 -19.50 -9.71
CA SER A 162 25.16 -19.89 -8.44
C SER A 162 23.88 -19.12 -8.13
N GLY A 163 22.92 -19.79 -7.52
CA GLY A 163 21.71 -19.19 -7.00
C GLY A 163 21.94 -18.52 -5.65
N TYR A 164 21.10 -17.56 -5.33
CA TYR A 164 21.05 -16.93 -4.02
C TYR A 164 19.61 -16.85 -3.54
N ARG A 165 19.40 -17.23 -2.29
CA ARG A 165 18.10 -17.13 -1.61
C ARG A 165 18.24 -16.41 -0.28
N ARG A 166 17.16 -15.78 0.16
CA ARG A 166 17.04 -15.12 1.46
C ARG A 166 15.88 -15.75 2.22
N GLY A 167 16.18 -16.62 3.15
CA GLY A 167 15.18 -17.51 3.73
C GLY A 167 14.50 -18.34 2.64
N GLU A 168 13.18 -18.24 2.52
CA GLU A 168 12.40 -18.92 1.48
C GLU A 168 12.33 -18.16 0.14
N ARG A 169 12.74 -16.89 0.09
CA ARG A 169 12.67 -16.07 -1.10
C ARG A 169 13.89 -16.25 -1.97
N VAL A 170 13.68 -16.63 -3.24
CA VAL A 170 14.71 -16.65 -4.27
C VAL A 170 15.03 -15.21 -4.68
N VAL A 171 16.29 -14.80 -4.51
CA VAL A 171 16.82 -13.52 -4.97
C VAL A 171 17.31 -13.67 -6.41
N ARG A 172 18.02 -14.77 -6.70
CA ARG A 172 18.46 -15.15 -8.06
C ARG A 172 18.42 -16.66 -8.20
N ALA A 173 17.77 -17.15 -9.27
CA ALA A 173 17.80 -18.56 -9.61
C ALA A 173 19.21 -19.01 -10.02
N ALA A 174 19.60 -20.22 -9.65
CA ALA A 174 20.84 -20.81 -10.12
C ALA A 174 20.70 -21.21 -11.61
N LYS A 175 21.66 -20.81 -12.44
CA LYS A 175 21.71 -21.26 -13.85
C LYS A 175 22.53 -22.53 -13.94
N VAL A 176 21.87 -23.58 -14.40
CA VAL A 176 22.42 -24.94 -14.33
C VAL A 176 22.28 -25.69 -15.65
N LEU A 177 23.14 -26.68 -15.84
CA LEU A 177 22.94 -27.79 -16.79
C LEU A 177 22.34 -28.96 -16.00
N VAL A 178 21.29 -29.57 -16.54
CA VAL A 178 20.57 -30.66 -15.88
C VAL A 178 20.86 -31.98 -16.56
N ASN A 179 21.17 -33.00 -15.80
CA ASN A 179 21.23 -34.37 -16.24
C ASN A 179 19.90 -35.06 -15.96
N ASN A 180 19.23 -35.52 -17.00
CA ASN A 180 18.01 -36.31 -16.89
C ASN A 180 18.33 -37.81 -17.02
N PRO A 181 17.53 -38.69 -16.39
CA PRO A 181 17.65 -40.12 -16.65
C PRO A 181 17.33 -40.47 -18.11
N GLU A 182 17.88 -41.60 -18.56
CA GLU A 182 17.57 -42.19 -19.88
C GLU A 182 16.13 -42.67 -20.00
#